data_e8de36f187e6fce241f02db9b867e967
#
_entry.id   e8de36f187e6fce241f02db9b867e967
#
_cell.length_a   1.000
_cell.length_b   1.000
_cell.length_c   1.000
_cell.angle_alpha   90.00
_cell.angle_beta   90.00
_cell.angle_gamma   90.00
#
_symmetry.space_group_name_H-M   'P 1'
#
loop_
_entity.id
_entity.type
_entity.pdbx_description
1 polymer ?
#
loop_
_entity_poly.entity_id
_entity_poly.type
_entity_poly.pdbx_seq_one_letter_code
_entity_poly.pdbx_strand_id
1 'polypeptide(L)'
;MWLQRLLSGAWPLTFILGLAVVPLQVRGLNNGLALTPPMGWLHWERFLCETDCQKEPWRCISEQLFMQMADMMVFQGWLDAGYQYLCIDDCWLAPERDANNRLQADPIRFPGGIKKLADYVHDRGLLLGIYQDVGKKTCAGFPGSKDFYELDAQTFADWGVDLLKFDGCYYGTLDELEDGYRRMSVALNRTGRNIVLSCEWPLYARPLTKVNYTEVAEYCNSWRNFADVSDSWSSVKAILDWTAILQNSLVPAAGPGAWNDPDMLVIGNFGLSWDQQVTQMALWCIMAAPLLMSNDLRDISAESKALLQNKEVIAINQDPLGAQGYRILTRWKKDSNFELWEKPLSAISLAVSITNRMEQGGPRRIEFSTTMLWKGTVCKKKCYITQLLPTRQEYGYLNITAKLPLWVNPTGTILLRID
;
A
#
# COMPACT_ATOMS: atom_id res chain seq x y z
N MET A 1 48.76 -61.49 -42.24
CA MET A 1 48.57 -61.76 -40.81
C MET A 1 48.40 -60.42 -40.12
N TRP A 2 47.20 -60.02 -40.04
CA TRP A 2 46.35 -59.81 -38.88
C TRP A 2 46.81 -58.75 -37.90
N LEU A 3 46.10 -57.61 -37.79
CA LEU A 3 45.39 -57.22 -36.57
C LEU A 3 44.56 -55.95 -36.77
N GLN A 4 43.28 -56.07 -36.41
CA GLN A 4 42.27 -55.03 -36.36
C GLN A 4 42.61 -53.94 -35.33
N ARG A 5 42.27 -52.70 -35.62
CA ARG A 5 42.07 -51.66 -34.63
C ARG A 5 40.68 -51.03 -34.79
N LEU A 6 39.85 -51.30 -33.81
CA LEU A 6 38.60 -50.60 -33.53
C LEU A 6 38.94 -49.19 -33.03
N LEU A 7 38.41 -48.20 -33.67
CA LEU A 7 38.40 -46.81 -33.20
C LEU A 7 37.07 -46.54 -32.48
N SER A 8 37.14 -46.42 -31.17
CA SER A 8 36.05 -45.92 -30.32
C SER A 8 36.00 -44.42 -30.40
N GLY A 9 34.94 -43.87 -31.04
CA GLY A 9 34.65 -42.44 -31.01
C GLY A 9 33.98 -42.08 -29.71
N ALA A 10 34.64 -41.30 -28.88
CA ALA A 10 34.03 -40.64 -27.74
C ALA A 10 33.57 -39.24 -28.17
N TRP A 11 32.27 -39.01 -28.10
CA TRP A 11 31.67 -37.65 -28.26
C TRP A 11 31.77 -36.90 -26.92
N PRO A 12 32.24 -35.65 -26.89
CA PRO A 12 32.18 -34.87 -25.65
C PRO A 12 30.74 -34.39 -25.44
N LEU A 13 30.16 -34.83 -24.32
CA LEU A 13 28.96 -34.28 -23.76
C LEU A 13 29.26 -32.86 -23.24
N THR A 14 28.90 -31.87 -23.98
CA THR A 14 28.89 -30.46 -23.54
C THR A 14 27.72 -30.25 -22.60
N PHE A 15 27.98 -30.26 -21.30
CA PHE A 15 27.02 -29.80 -20.30
C PHE A 15 26.87 -28.28 -20.44
N ILE A 16 25.78 -27.84 -21.02
CA ILE A 16 25.35 -26.44 -20.93
C ILE A 16 24.74 -26.26 -19.54
N LEU A 17 25.55 -25.74 -18.60
CA LEU A 17 25.04 -25.19 -17.35
C LEU A 17 24.19 -23.96 -17.69
N GLY A 18 22.88 -24.15 -17.78
CA GLY A 18 21.92 -23.06 -17.78
C GLY A 18 22.01 -22.34 -16.42
N LEU A 19 22.70 -21.21 -16.38
CA LEU A 19 22.59 -20.27 -15.27
C LEU A 19 21.13 -19.78 -15.25
N ALA A 20 20.33 -20.40 -14.39
CA ALA A 20 19.05 -19.82 -14.00
C ALA A 20 19.38 -18.49 -13.29
N VAL A 21 19.15 -17.39 -14.02
CA VAL A 21 19.11 -16.06 -13.39
C VAL A 21 17.90 -16.08 -12.47
N VAL A 22 18.09 -16.48 -11.24
CA VAL A 22 17.11 -16.25 -10.17
C VAL A 22 17.07 -14.73 -10.01
N PRO A 23 15.95 -14.07 -10.25
CA PRO A 23 15.87 -12.65 -9.94
C PRO A 23 16.18 -12.48 -8.45
N LEU A 24 17.11 -11.59 -8.11
CA LEU A 24 17.31 -11.19 -6.73
C LEU A 24 15.96 -10.63 -6.25
N GLN A 25 15.18 -11.46 -5.57
CA GLN A 25 14.07 -10.97 -4.79
C GLN A 25 14.68 -10.13 -3.67
N VAL A 26 14.36 -8.85 -3.66
CA VAL A 26 14.60 -8.00 -2.49
C VAL A 26 13.91 -8.69 -1.33
N ARG A 27 14.68 -9.14 -0.35
CA ARG A 27 14.12 -9.71 0.88
C ARG A 27 13.69 -8.52 1.72
N GLY A 28 12.39 -8.28 1.81
CA GLY A 28 11.83 -7.38 2.80
C GLY A 28 12.20 -7.80 4.22
N LEU A 29 11.83 -6.99 5.21
CA LEU A 29 12.02 -7.29 6.62
C LEU A 29 11.50 -8.70 6.93
N ASN A 30 12.43 -9.60 7.27
CA ASN A 30 12.13 -11.04 7.42
C ASN A 30 11.54 -11.33 8.81
N ASN A 31 10.45 -10.67 9.16
CA ASN A 31 9.71 -10.90 10.40
C ASN A 31 8.41 -11.71 10.18
N GLY A 32 8.16 -12.18 8.96
CA GLY A 32 6.97 -12.96 8.59
C GLY A 32 5.68 -12.16 8.50
N LEU A 33 5.75 -10.83 8.57
CA LEU A 33 4.59 -9.92 8.58
C LEU A 33 4.39 -9.25 7.21
N ALA A 34 3.19 -8.74 6.98
CA ALA A 34 2.82 -8.02 5.76
C ALA A 34 3.23 -8.75 4.47
N LEU A 35 3.01 -10.06 4.40
CA LEU A 35 3.32 -10.86 3.19
C LEU A 35 2.49 -10.45 1.98
N THR A 36 1.32 -9.85 2.22
CA THR A 36 0.55 -9.05 1.27
C THR A 36 0.40 -7.62 1.82
N PRO A 37 0.08 -6.62 0.98
CA PRO A 37 -0.07 -5.25 1.45
C PRO A 37 -1.10 -5.15 2.59
N PRO A 38 -0.81 -4.45 3.71
CA PRO A 38 -1.76 -4.27 4.80
C PRO A 38 -3.06 -3.62 4.32
N MET A 39 -4.18 -4.08 4.85
CA MET A 39 -5.50 -3.51 4.59
C MET A 39 -6.17 -3.10 5.90
N GLY A 40 -6.74 -1.90 5.94
CA GLY A 40 -7.34 -1.39 7.16
C GLY A 40 -8.01 -0.03 7.01
N TRP A 41 -8.22 0.61 8.14
CA TRP A 41 -8.75 1.94 8.26
C TRP A 41 -7.80 2.80 9.11
N LEU A 42 -7.55 4.05 8.70
CA LEU A 42 -6.67 5.02 9.37
C LEU A 42 -7.38 6.36 9.43
N HIS A 43 -7.47 6.99 10.59
CA HIS A 43 -8.37 8.12 10.81
C HIS A 43 -7.94 9.44 10.15
N TRP A 44 -6.64 9.62 9.83
CA TRP A 44 -6.02 10.93 9.64
C TRP A 44 -6.70 11.83 8.60
N GLU A 45 -6.87 11.39 7.37
CA GLU A 45 -7.35 12.28 6.31
C GLU A 45 -8.80 12.75 6.55
N ARG A 46 -9.64 11.91 7.14
CA ARG A 46 -11.06 12.23 7.38
C ARG A 46 -11.30 13.02 8.68
N PHE A 47 -10.54 12.77 9.72
CA PHE A 47 -10.78 13.31 11.06
C PHE A 47 -9.68 14.26 11.54
N LEU A 48 -8.50 14.23 10.92
CA LEU A 48 -7.33 15.04 11.28
C LEU A 48 -6.98 14.97 12.77
N CYS A 49 -6.55 16.07 13.35
CA CYS A 49 -6.23 16.21 14.77
C CYS A 49 -7.39 16.88 15.55
N GLU A 50 -8.63 16.42 15.38
CA GLU A 50 -9.75 16.97 16.11
C GLU A 50 -9.77 16.46 17.55
N THR A 51 -9.43 17.30 18.51
CA THR A 51 -9.32 16.95 19.94
C THR A 51 -10.37 17.64 20.82
N ASP A 52 -11.18 18.54 20.28
CA ASP A 52 -12.25 19.21 21.01
C ASP A 52 -13.56 18.39 21.00
N CYS A 53 -13.65 17.41 21.88
CA CYS A 53 -14.82 16.54 21.98
C CYS A 53 -16.10 17.23 22.46
N GLN A 54 -16.02 18.43 23.04
CA GLN A 54 -17.21 19.20 23.43
C GLN A 54 -17.83 19.87 22.22
N LYS A 55 -16.97 20.43 21.35
CA LYS A 55 -17.40 21.12 20.14
C LYS A 55 -17.75 20.15 19.01
N GLU A 56 -16.93 19.12 18.80
CA GLU A 56 -17.02 18.16 17.70
C GLU A 56 -17.12 16.70 18.18
N PRO A 57 -18.18 16.33 18.95
CA PRO A 57 -18.26 15.02 19.61
C PRO A 57 -18.24 13.83 18.64
N TRP A 58 -18.68 14.03 17.40
CA TRP A 58 -18.75 12.97 16.39
C TRP A 58 -17.45 12.77 15.60
N ARG A 59 -16.53 13.73 15.68
CA ARG A 59 -15.28 13.74 14.91
C ARG A 59 -14.04 13.70 15.81
N CYS A 60 -14.22 13.90 17.10
CA CYS A 60 -13.15 13.95 18.06
C CYS A 60 -12.38 12.63 18.11
N ILE A 61 -11.04 12.73 18.06
CA ILE A 61 -10.12 11.59 18.22
C ILE A 61 -10.21 11.06 19.63
N SER A 62 -10.97 9.99 19.82
CA SER A 62 -11.35 9.44 21.13
C SER A 62 -11.54 7.93 21.07
N GLU A 63 -11.43 7.26 22.22
CA GLU A 63 -11.74 5.84 22.40
C GLU A 63 -13.08 5.48 21.75
N GLN A 64 -14.10 6.32 21.93
CA GLN A 64 -15.43 6.10 21.36
C GLN A 64 -15.43 6.09 19.84
N LEU A 65 -14.72 7.01 19.18
CA LEU A 65 -14.62 7.04 17.70
C LEU A 65 -14.04 5.72 17.18
N PHE A 66 -12.93 5.25 17.77
CA PHE A 66 -12.28 4.02 17.32
C PHE A 66 -13.12 2.78 17.60
N MET A 67 -13.82 2.72 18.73
CA MET A 67 -14.76 1.63 19.02
C MET A 67 -15.90 1.59 18.01
N GLN A 68 -16.48 2.74 17.63
CA GLN A 68 -17.52 2.83 16.59
C GLN A 68 -17.00 2.37 15.24
N MET A 69 -15.79 2.79 14.83
CA MET A 69 -15.21 2.35 13.55
C MET A 69 -14.91 0.85 13.56
N ALA A 70 -14.42 0.28 14.69
CA ALA A 70 -14.24 -1.15 14.85
C ALA A 70 -15.57 -1.92 14.64
N ASP A 71 -16.64 -1.43 15.28
CA ASP A 71 -17.98 -2.00 15.12
C ASP A 71 -18.42 -1.95 13.64
N MET A 72 -18.26 -0.80 12.97
CA MET A 72 -18.60 -0.67 11.55
C MET A 72 -17.75 -1.61 10.67
N MET A 73 -16.46 -1.79 10.97
CA MET A 73 -15.60 -2.70 10.21
C MET A 73 -16.12 -4.15 10.24
N VAL A 74 -16.69 -4.58 11.34
CA VAL A 74 -17.29 -5.92 11.45
C VAL A 74 -18.70 -5.94 10.85
N PHE A 75 -19.61 -5.09 11.33
CA PHE A 75 -21.03 -5.15 10.95
C PHE A 75 -21.30 -4.85 9.47
N GLN A 76 -20.44 -4.06 8.85
CA GLN A 76 -20.60 -3.70 7.44
C GLN A 76 -19.81 -4.59 6.48
N GLY A 77 -19.12 -5.65 6.95
CA GLY A 77 -18.41 -6.62 6.13
C GLY A 77 -17.04 -6.17 5.64
N TRP A 78 -16.42 -5.16 6.27
CA TRP A 78 -15.07 -4.72 5.91
C TRP A 78 -14.03 -5.77 6.29
N LEU A 79 -14.15 -6.38 7.46
CA LEU A 79 -13.30 -7.47 7.90
C LEU A 79 -13.37 -8.65 6.92
N ASP A 80 -14.59 -9.03 6.46
CA ASP A 80 -14.81 -10.10 5.47
C ASP A 80 -14.22 -9.76 4.08
N ALA A 81 -14.05 -8.47 3.78
CA ALA A 81 -13.40 -8.01 2.57
C ALA A 81 -11.86 -7.97 2.69
N GLY A 82 -11.31 -8.18 3.91
CA GLY A 82 -9.88 -8.24 4.18
C GLY A 82 -9.29 -7.03 4.92
N TYR A 83 -10.09 -6.02 5.27
CA TYR A 83 -9.63 -4.86 6.04
C TYR A 83 -9.54 -5.22 7.51
N GLN A 84 -8.31 -5.50 7.99
CA GLN A 84 -8.05 -6.05 9.31
C GLN A 84 -7.57 -5.02 10.33
N TYR A 85 -6.84 -3.99 9.87
CA TYR A 85 -6.22 -3.01 10.77
C TYR A 85 -7.14 -1.84 11.04
N LEU A 86 -7.34 -1.51 12.32
CA LEU A 86 -7.90 -0.24 12.77
C LEU A 86 -6.76 0.61 13.33
N CYS A 87 -6.40 1.69 12.61
CA CYS A 87 -5.22 2.47 12.93
C CYS A 87 -5.56 3.83 13.53
N ILE A 88 -4.93 4.12 14.66
CA ILE A 88 -4.88 5.44 15.27
C ILE A 88 -3.69 6.19 14.66
N ASP A 89 -3.91 7.40 14.14
CA ASP A 89 -2.87 8.33 13.70
C ASP A 89 -2.52 9.33 14.82
N ASP A 90 -1.80 10.41 14.55
CA ASP A 90 -1.37 11.41 15.57
C ASP A 90 -2.52 11.95 16.43
N CYS A 91 -2.19 12.71 17.47
CA CYS A 91 -3.13 13.38 18.37
C CYS A 91 -3.87 12.47 19.38
N TRP A 92 -3.43 11.24 19.60
CA TRP A 92 -3.99 10.37 20.62
C TRP A 92 -3.34 10.56 22.02
N LEU A 93 -2.13 11.10 22.04
CA LEU A 93 -1.26 11.21 23.22
C LEU A 93 -1.73 12.26 24.22
N ALA A 94 -1.38 12.04 25.50
CA ALA A 94 -1.30 13.08 26.49
C ALA A 94 -0.14 14.05 26.18
N PRO A 95 -0.19 15.32 26.67
CA PRO A 95 0.86 16.31 26.40
C PRO A 95 2.24 15.91 26.90
N GLU A 96 2.32 15.03 27.90
CA GLU A 96 3.57 14.61 28.54
C GLU A 96 3.60 13.08 28.74
N ARG A 97 4.80 12.52 28.90
CA ARG A 97 5.02 11.14 29.31
C ARG A 97 4.67 10.97 30.79
N ASP A 98 4.44 9.75 31.25
CA ASP A 98 4.19 9.43 32.65
C ASP A 98 5.47 9.56 33.53
N ALA A 99 5.32 9.35 34.82
CA ALA A 99 6.44 9.42 35.79
C ALA A 99 7.56 8.39 35.52
N ASN A 100 7.29 7.36 34.71
CA ASN A 100 8.24 6.33 34.29
C ASN A 100 8.75 6.58 32.86
N ASN A 101 8.53 7.77 32.31
CA ASN A 101 8.81 8.14 30.89
C ASN A 101 8.06 7.30 29.85
N ARG A 102 7.01 6.58 30.20
CA ARG A 102 6.19 5.85 29.23
C ARG A 102 5.22 6.81 28.52
N LEU A 103 4.91 6.49 27.28
CA LEU A 103 3.81 7.13 26.56
C LEU A 103 2.49 6.84 27.26
N GLN A 104 1.59 7.79 27.21
CA GLN A 104 0.22 7.64 27.71
C GLN A 104 -0.77 8.30 26.77
N ALA A 105 -1.94 7.70 26.64
CA ALA A 105 -3.04 8.31 25.93
C ALA A 105 -3.62 9.49 26.71
N ASP A 106 -4.25 10.42 26.00
CA ASP A 106 -5.01 11.48 26.63
C ASP A 106 -6.11 10.88 27.54
N PRO A 107 -6.09 11.12 28.87
CA PRO A 107 -6.97 10.42 29.81
C PRO A 107 -8.44 10.82 29.68
N ILE A 108 -8.75 11.95 29.07
CA ILE A 108 -10.13 12.42 28.86
C ILE A 108 -10.72 11.75 27.63
N ARG A 109 -9.95 11.70 26.53
CA ARG A 109 -10.39 11.15 25.23
C ARG A 109 -10.27 9.63 25.16
N PHE A 110 -9.32 9.05 25.92
CA PHE A 110 -9.08 7.60 26.01
C PHE A 110 -9.09 7.15 27.48
N PRO A 111 -10.23 7.23 28.18
CA PRO A 111 -10.31 6.93 29.62
C PRO A 111 -9.98 5.47 29.95
N GLY A 112 -10.14 4.56 29.01
CA GLY A 112 -9.75 3.16 29.17
C GLY A 112 -8.28 2.88 28.86
N GLY A 113 -7.59 3.83 28.22
CA GLY A 113 -6.23 3.67 27.70
C GLY A 113 -6.15 2.77 26.46
N ILE A 114 -4.97 2.77 25.84
CA ILE A 114 -4.76 2.06 24.56
C ILE A 114 -4.92 0.54 24.72
N LYS A 115 -4.46 -0.04 25.82
CA LYS A 115 -4.59 -1.49 26.02
C LYS A 115 -6.04 -1.97 25.99
N LYS A 116 -6.94 -1.27 26.68
CA LYS A 116 -8.37 -1.63 26.68
C LYS A 116 -8.99 -1.46 25.29
N LEU A 117 -8.57 -0.43 24.55
CA LEU A 117 -8.99 -0.26 23.15
C LEU A 117 -8.47 -1.38 22.27
N ALA A 118 -7.21 -1.82 22.45
CA ALA A 118 -6.64 -2.96 21.74
C ALA A 118 -7.43 -4.25 22.03
N ASP A 119 -7.72 -4.52 23.29
CA ASP A 119 -8.52 -5.69 23.68
C ASP A 119 -9.93 -5.65 23.00
N TYR A 120 -10.57 -4.47 22.98
CA TYR A 120 -11.86 -4.27 22.30
C TYR A 120 -11.80 -4.54 20.78
N VAL A 121 -10.73 -4.11 20.14
CA VAL A 121 -10.47 -4.30 18.70
C VAL A 121 -10.20 -5.78 18.42
N HIS A 122 -9.38 -6.44 19.23
CA HIS A 122 -9.05 -7.86 19.12
C HIS A 122 -10.27 -8.77 19.33
N ASP A 123 -11.13 -8.45 20.30
CA ASP A 123 -12.39 -9.18 20.54
C ASP A 123 -13.31 -9.21 19.30
N ARG A 124 -13.08 -8.31 18.34
CA ARG A 124 -13.79 -8.23 17.04
C ARG A 124 -13.06 -8.91 15.88
N GLY A 125 -11.91 -9.53 16.17
CA GLY A 125 -11.06 -10.15 15.14
C GLY A 125 -10.26 -9.15 14.32
N LEU A 126 -10.21 -7.87 14.73
CA LEU A 126 -9.42 -6.82 14.12
C LEU A 126 -8.05 -6.69 14.79
N LEU A 127 -7.15 -5.92 14.20
CA LEU A 127 -5.81 -5.61 14.67
C LEU A 127 -5.69 -4.12 14.92
N LEU A 128 -4.99 -3.72 15.98
CA LEU A 128 -4.81 -2.31 16.33
C LEU A 128 -3.50 -1.75 15.77
N GLY A 129 -3.59 -0.70 14.94
CA GLY A 129 -2.48 0.15 14.57
C GLY A 129 -2.39 1.39 15.44
N ILE A 130 -1.17 1.91 15.64
CA ILE A 130 -0.93 3.15 16.37
C ILE A 130 0.12 3.99 15.66
N TYR A 131 0.13 5.29 15.96
CA TYR A 131 1.07 6.26 15.41
C TYR A 131 2.10 6.69 16.47
N GLN A 132 3.34 6.89 16.01
CA GLN A 132 4.38 7.56 16.77
C GLN A 132 5.40 8.20 15.80
N ASP A 133 6.38 8.92 16.33
CA ASP A 133 7.36 9.70 15.57
C ASP A 133 8.79 9.38 16.01
N VAL A 134 9.71 9.36 15.05
CA VAL A 134 11.15 9.13 15.30
C VAL A 134 11.82 10.26 16.05
N GLY A 135 11.28 11.47 15.94
CA GLY A 135 11.84 12.66 16.52
C GLY A 135 11.50 12.89 18.00
N LYS A 136 11.84 14.08 18.49
CA LYS A 136 11.54 14.50 19.87
C LYS A 136 10.06 14.73 20.09
N LYS A 137 9.32 15.07 19.03
CA LYS A 137 7.88 15.34 19.06
C LYS A 137 7.24 14.72 17.85
N THR A 138 5.95 14.39 17.98
CA THR A 138 5.09 14.09 16.83
C THR A 138 4.86 15.32 15.96
N CYS A 139 4.36 15.16 14.76
CA CYS A 139 4.08 16.28 13.87
C CYS A 139 3.09 17.27 14.47
N ALA A 140 2.13 16.82 15.29
CA ALA A 140 1.21 17.66 16.05
C ALA A 140 1.80 18.21 17.36
N GLY A 141 3.05 17.86 17.72
CA GLY A 141 3.77 18.44 18.85
C GLY A 141 3.70 17.64 20.17
N PHE A 142 3.12 16.46 20.17
CA PHE A 142 3.11 15.53 21.30
C PHE A 142 4.47 14.85 21.52
N PRO A 143 4.71 14.13 22.64
CA PRO A 143 5.98 13.44 22.89
C PRO A 143 6.32 12.41 21.78
N GLY A 144 7.47 12.57 21.13
CA GLY A 144 8.03 11.60 20.18
C GLY A 144 8.90 10.55 20.85
N SER A 145 9.43 9.59 20.07
CA SER A 145 10.20 8.43 20.58
C SER A 145 11.69 8.64 20.66
N LYS A 146 12.23 9.80 20.22
CA LYS A 146 13.67 10.06 20.31
C LYS A 146 14.17 9.87 21.75
N ASP A 147 15.21 9.06 21.91
CA ASP A 147 15.82 8.63 23.19
C ASP A 147 14.99 7.59 23.99
N PHE A 148 13.80 7.15 23.48
CA PHE A 148 12.91 6.21 24.17
C PHE A 148 12.47 5.03 23.29
N TYR A 149 13.13 4.74 22.17
CA TYR A 149 12.69 3.74 21.18
C TYR A 149 12.41 2.36 21.83
N GLU A 150 13.29 1.88 22.70
CA GLU A 150 13.16 0.57 23.36
C GLU A 150 12.00 0.56 24.37
N LEU A 151 11.82 1.66 25.10
CA LEU A 151 10.74 1.81 26.08
C LEU A 151 9.39 1.89 25.36
N ASP A 152 9.31 2.65 24.28
CA ASP A 152 8.08 2.83 23.52
C ASP A 152 7.69 1.54 22.77
N ALA A 153 8.65 0.84 22.16
CA ALA A 153 8.43 -0.46 21.54
C ALA A 153 7.83 -1.47 22.55
N GLN A 154 8.40 -1.52 23.78
CA GLN A 154 7.88 -2.38 24.85
C GLN A 154 6.49 -1.93 25.29
N THR A 155 6.25 -0.61 25.34
CA THR A 155 4.94 -0.05 25.69
C THR A 155 3.87 -0.45 24.67
N PHE A 156 4.17 -0.39 23.36
CA PHE A 156 3.26 -0.85 22.32
C PHE A 156 2.99 -2.35 22.41
N ALA A 157 4.02 -3.15 22.67
CA ALA A 157 3.87 -4.58 22.86
C ALA A 157 3.00 -4.92 24.08
N ASP A 158 3.19 -4.24 25.22
CA ASP A 158 2.39 -4.40 26.44
C ASP A 158 0.92 -4.04 26.21
N TRP A 159 0.65 -3.06 25.36
CA TRP A 159 -0.71 -2.66 24.98
C TRP A 159 -1.37 -3.55 23.94
N GLY A 160 -0.62 -4.43 23.30
CA GLY A 160 -1.17 -5.30 22.27
C GLY A 160 -1.30 -4.64 20.91
N VAL A 161 -0.45 -3.68 20.58
CA VAL A 161 -0.39 -3.06 19.24
C VAL A 161 0.11 -4.06 18.19
N ASP A 162 -0.44 -3.99 16.97
CA ASP A 162 -0.13 -4.91 15.85
C ASP A 162 0.51 -4.20 14.65
N LEU A 163 0.39 -2.87 14.58
CA LEU A 163 1.02 -2.04 13.55
C LEU A 163 1.47 -0.72 14.15
N LEU A 164 2.68 -0.29 13.84
CA LEU A 164 3.19 1.04 14.16
C LEU A 164 3.38 1.84 12.87
N LYS A 165 2.62 2.94 12.70
CA LYS A 165 2.95 4.01 11.76
C LYS A 165 3.98 4.92 12.44
N PHE A 166 5.18 5.01 11.86
CA PHE A 166 6.30 5.70 12.47
C PHE A 166 6.77 6.84 11.57
N ASP A 167 6.38 8.05 11.96
CA ASP A 167 6.57 9.31 11.23
C ASP A 167 7.98 9.88 11.44
N GLY A 168 8.30 11.01 10.82
CA GLY A 168 9.64 11.59 10.80
C GLY A 168 9.72 13.09 11.07
N CYS A 169 8.84 13.65 11.88
CA CYS A 169 8.95 15.04 12.30
C CYS A 169 10.02 15.24 13.38
N TYR A 170 10.55 16.43 13.54
CA TYR A 170 11.49 16.83 14.61
C TYR A 170 12.68 15.87 14.84
N TYR A 171 13.13 15.12 13.81
CA TYR A 171 14.16 14.11 13.92
C TYR A 171 15.57 14.69 14.20
N GLY A 172 15.83 15.92 13.79
CA GLY A 172 17.15 16.57 13.93
C GLY A 172 17.99 16.46 12.64
N THR A 173 18.97 15.58 12.60
CA THR A 173 19.80 15.30 11.41
C THR A 173 19.34 14.09 10.65
N LEU A 174 19.75 13.93 9.38
CA LEU A 174 19.44 12.76 8.57
C LEU A 174 19.97 11.46 9.20
N ASP A 175 21.17 11.48 9.75
CA ASP A 175 21.76 10.31 10.43
C ASP A 175 20.92 9.91 11.65
N GLU A 176 20.38 10.87 12.40
CA GLU A 176 19.49 10.61 13.54
C GLU A 176 18.13 10.04 13.09
N LEU A 177 17.61 10.52 11.95
CA LEU A 177 16.39 9.96 11.34
C LEU A 177 16.58 8.48 11.02
N GLU A 178 17.62 8.18 10.25
CA GLU A 178 17.92 6.82 9.80
C GLU A 178 18.23 5.87 10.96
N ASP A 179 19.03 6.33 11.94
CA ASP A 179 19.31 5.56 13.17
C ASP A 179 18.03 5.28 13.96
N GLY A 180 17.14 6.26 14.07
CA GLY A 180 15.88 6.12 14.77
C GLY A 180 14.97 5.04 14.16
N TYR A 181 14.84 4.97 12.83
CA TYR A 181 14.06 3.90 12.18
C TYR A 181 14.69 2.52 12.39
N ARG A 182 16.03 2.40 12.26
CA ARG A 182 16.74 1.13 12.54
C ARG A 182 16.55 0.69 13.99
N ARG A 183 16.71 1.60 14.95
CA ARG A 183 16.55 1.31 16.37
C ARG A 183 15.13 0.89 16.72
N MET A 184 14.11 1.60 16.22
CA MET A 184 12.72 1.22 16.45
C MET A 184 12.42 -0.17 15.87
N SER A 185 12.84 -0.47 14.66
CA SER A 185 12.67 -1.80 14.05
C SER A 185 13.28 -2.92 14.91
N VAL A 186 14.52 -2.72 15.37
CA VAL A 186 15.21 -3.67 16.25
C VAL A 186 14.51 -3.78 17.61
N ALA A 187 14.05 -2.66 18.18
CA ALA A 187 13.37 -2.63 19.46
C ALA A 187 12.03 -3.38 19.41
N LEU A 188 11.22 -3.15 18.36
CA LEU A 188 9.96 -3.88 18.13
C LEU A 188 10.21 -5.40 18.03
N ASN A 189 11.20 -5.81 17.26
CA ASN A 189 11.53 -7.23 17.12
C ASN A 189 11.95 -7.88 18.46
N ARG A 190 12.65 -7.13 19.33
CA ARG A 190 13.08 -7.62 20.66
C ARG A 190 11.94 -7.82 21.64
N THR A 191 10.80 -7.17 21.46
CA THR A 191 9.61 -7.37 22.30
C THR A 191 9.01 -8.78 22.17
N GLY A 192 9.29 -9.47 21.07
CA GLY A 192 8.71 -10.77 20.72
C GLY A 192 7.26 -10.69 20.22
N ARG A 193 6.64 -9.48 20.16
CA ARG A 193 5.33 -9.29 19.58
C ARG A 193 5.43 -9.01 18.08
N ASN A 194 4.52 -9.58 17.32
CA ASN A 194 4.39 -9.32 15.88
C ASN A 194 3.77 -7.92 15.67
N ILE A 195 4.60 -6.93 15.31
CA ILE A 195 4.18 -5.56 15.04
C ILE A 195 4.68 -5.16 13.65
N VAL A 196 3.77 -4.86 12.74
CA VAL A 196 4.10 -4.33 11.40
C VAL A 196 4.66 -2.93 11.57
N LEU A 197 5.82 -2.65 10.97
CA LEU A 197 6.41 -1.31 10.98
C LEU A 197 6.19 -0.62 9.64
N SER A 198 5.36 0.42 9.66
CA SER A 198 5.12 1.35 8.55
C SER A 198 5.94 2.62 8.78
N CYS A 199 6.95 2.84 7.93
CA CYS A 199 7.90 3.93 8.06
C CYS A 199 7.55 5.11 7.17
N GLU A 200 8.02 6.31 7.55
CA GLU A 200 8.05 7.47 6.66
C GLU A 200 9.49 7.88 6.27
N TRP A 201 10.46 7.00 6.50
CA TRP A 201 11.88 7.22 6.26
C TRP A 201 12.19 7.83 4.87
N PRO A 202 11.74 7.25 3.73
CA PRO A 202 12.05 7.82 2.42
C PRO A 202 11.47 9.22 2.22
N LEU A 203 10.32 9.52 2.79
CA LEU A 203 9.68 10.84 2.67
C LEU A 203 10.58 11.95 3.23
N TYR A 204 11.26 11.69 4.34
CA TYR A 204 12.14 12.66 5.02
C TYR A 204 13.60 12.60 4.55
N ALA A 205 14.07 11.47 3.99
CA ALA A 205 15.42 11.30 3.47
C ALA A 205 15.58 11.97 2.09
N ARG A 206 15.85 13.25 2.09
CA ARG A 206 16.01 14.03 0.82
C ARG A 206 17.49 14.20 0.44
N PRO A 207 17.83 14.20 -0.85
CA PRO A 207 16.95 14.06 -2.02
C PRO A 207 16.51 12.62 -2.25
N LEU A 208 15.25 12.42 -2.60
CA LEU A 208 14.59 11.12 -2.78
C LEU A 208 15.29 10.18 -3.77
N THR A 209 16.07 10.73 -4.70
CA THR A 209 16.86 9.97 -5.68
C THR A 209 18.07 9.24 -5.07
N LYS A 210 18.42 9.53 -3.81
CA LYS A 210 19.53 8.91 -3.09
C LYS A 210 19.09 7.94 -1.98
N VAL A 211 17.79 7.73 -1.81
CA VAL A 211 17.27 6.78 -0.83
C VAL A 211 17.72 5.36 -1.18
N ASN A 212 18.30 4.67 -0.22
CA ASN A 212 18.63 3.26 -0.33
C ASN A 212 17.41 2.40 0.02
N TYR A 213 16.53 2.17 -0.95
CA TYR A 213 15.30 1.38 -0.73
C TYR A 213 15.56 -0.07 -0.30
N THR A 214 16.72 -0.64 -0.66
CA THR A 214 17.10 -1.96 -0.17
C THR A 214 17.27 -1.96 1.34
N GLU A 215 17.94 -0.95 1.88
CA GLU A 215 18.10 -0.78 3.32
C GLU A 215 16.77 -0.47 4.02
N VAL A 216 15.96 0.42 3.44
CA VAL A 216 14.61 0.70 3.99
C VAL A 216 13.81 -0.60 4.13
N ALA A 217 13.84 -1.47 3.11
CA ALA A 217 13.16 -2.75 3.11
C ALA A 217 13.71 -3.76 4.15
N GLU A 218 14.95 -3.60 4.62
CA GLU A 218 15.52 -4.44 5.69
C GLU A 218 14.94 -4.12 7.07
N TYR A 219 14.41 -2.90 7.27
CA TYR A 219 13.92 -2.43 8.56
C TYR A 219 12.42 -2.14 8.60
N CYS A 220 11.78 -1.92 7.45
CA CYS A 220 10.37 -1.50 7.36
C CYS A 220 9.54 -2.49 6.54
N ASN A 221 8.31 -2.77 6.97
CA ASN A 221 7.34 -3.58 6.21
C ASN A 221 6.61 -2.76 5.12
N SER A 222 6.47 -1.46 5.31
CA SER A 222 5.99 -0.51 4.31
C SER A 222 6.61 0.85 4.54
N TRP A 223 6.57 1.72 3.53
CA TRP A 223 7.15 3.05 3.68
C TRP A 223 6.50 4.09 2.76
N ARG A 224 6.25 5.25 3.33
CA ARG A 224 5.79 6.44 2.64
C ARG A 224 6.94 7.08 1.85
N ASN A 225 6.63 7.52 0.65
CA ASN A 225 7.60 8.07 -0.30
C ASN A 225 7.32 9.53 -0.66
N PHE A 226 6.09 9.98 -0.52
CA PHE A 226 5.62 11.28 -0.98
C PHE A 226 4.72 11.95 0.05
N ALA A 227 4.42 13.22 -0.16
CA ALA A 227 3.57 14.03 0.71
C ALA A 227 2.21 13.36 0.97
N ASP A 228 1.59 13.70 2.08
CA ASP A 228 0.29 13.19 2.48
C ASP A 228 -0.76 13.39 1.40
N VAL A 229 -1.60 12.37 1.23
CA VAL A 229 -2.78 12.48 0.38
C VAL A 229 -3.76 13.45 1.02
N SER A 230 -4.39 14.27 0.19
CA SER A 230 -5.57 15.03 0.60
C SER A 230 -6.78 14.62 -0.23
N ASP A 231 -7.98 14.88 0.28
CA ASP A 231 -9.24 14.56 -0.41
C ASP A 231 -9.42 15.45 -1.65
N SER A 232 -8.57 15.24 -2.66
CA SER A 232 -8.60 15.97 -3.93
C SER A 232 -7.96 15.19 -5.06
N TRP A 233 -8.49 15.36 -6.27
CA TRP A 233 -7.91 14.75 -7.46
C TRP A 233 -6.47 15.21 -7.73
N SER A 234 -6.16 16.48 -7.47
CA SER A 234 -4.80 17.02 -7.67
C SER A 234 -3.77 16.29 -6.79
N SER A 235 -4.12 15.95 -5.55
CA SER A 235 -3.27 15.19 -4.65
C SER A 235 -3.05 13.76 -5.15
N VAL A 236 -4.13 13.02 -5.46
CA VAL A 236 -4.04 11.65 -6.01
C VAL A 236 -3.21 11.63 -7.30
N LYS A 237 -3.44 12.58 -8.21
CA LYS A 237 -2.70 12.71 -9.46
C LYS A 237 -1.21 12.96 -9.24
N ALA A 238 -0.85 13.82 -8.29
CA ALA A 238 0.55 14.12 -7.95
C ALA A 238 1.29 12.87 -7.42
N ILE A 239 0.64 12.07 -6.57
CA ILE A 239 1.19 10.81 -6.06
C ILE A 239 1.44 9.82 -7.20
N LEU A 240 0.48 9.67 -8.13
CA LEU A 240 0.61 8.79 -9.29
C LEU A 240 1.76 9.22 -10.21
N ASP A 241 1.86 10.52 -10.49
CA ASP A 241 2.91 11.05 -11.37
C ASP A 241 4.29 10.88 -10.73
N TRP A 242 4.40 11.13 -9.43
CA TRP A 242 5.63 10.94 -8.68
C TRP A 242 6.06 9.46 -8.66
N THR A 243 5.14 8.55 -8.34
CA THR A 243 5.39 7.10 -8.35
C THR A 243 5.88 6.62 -9.72
N ALA A 244 5.25 7.09 -10.79
CA ALA A 244 5.62 6.73 -12.15
C ALA A 244 7.02 7.27 -12.55
N ILE A 245 7.41 8.44 -12.08
CA ILE A 245 8.76 9.02 -12.31
C ILE A 245 9.84 8.17 -11.64
N LEU A 246 9.60 7.70 -10.42
CA LEU A 246 10.57 6.95 -9.62
C LEU A 246 10.39 5.43 -9.68
N GLN A 247 9.50 4.92 -10.51
CA GLN A 247 9.17 3.49 -10.58
C GLN A 247 10.38 2.56 -10.76
N ASN A 248 11.46 3.02 -11.42
CA ASN A 248 12.69 2.22 -11.60
C ASN A 248 13.43 1.96 -10.26
N SER A 249 13.21 2.80 -9.26
CA SER A 249 13.74 2.61 -7.90
C SER A 249 12.71 1.92 -6.99
N LEU A 250 11.44 2.26 -7.13
CA LEU A 250 10.37 1.80 -6.25
C LEU A 250 9.95 0.34 -6.52
N VAL A 251 9.73 -0.01 -7.79
CA VAL A 251 9.22 -1.34 -8.16
C VAL A 251 10.17 -2.48 -7.75
N PRO A 252 11.49 -2.39 -7.95
CA PRO A 252 12.40 -3.45 -7.53
C PRO A 252 12.51 -3.63 -6.02
N ALA A 253 12.17 -2.60 -5.23
CA ALA A 253 12.23 -2.64 -3.77
C ALA A 253 10.99 -3.26 -3.12
N ALA A 254 9.88 -3.32 -3.86
CA ALA A 254 8.62 -3.86 -3.35
C ALA A 254 8.52 -5.37 -3.50
N GLY A 255 7.89 -6.01 -2.53
CA GLY A 255 7.62 -7.44 -2.51
C GLY A 255 7.02 -7.88 -1.18
N PRO A 256 6.78 -9.18 -0.99
CA PRO A 256 6.26 -9.70 0.27
C PRO A 256 7.08 -9.24 1.48
N GLY A 257 6.40 -8.59 2.43
CA GLY A 257 7.02 -8.00 3.62
C GLY A 257 7.62 -6.60 3.44
N ALA A 258 7.52 -6.01 2.22
CA ALA A 258 8.15 -4.71 1.88
C ALA A 258 7.32 -3.97 0.82
N TRP A 259 6.60 -2.91 1.20
CA TRP A 259 5.64 -2.25 0.31
C TRP A 259 5.87 -0.75 0.22
N ASN A 260 5.83 -0.22 -1.02
CA ASN A 260 5.71 1.20 -1.24
C ASN A 260 4.29 1.66 -0.87
N ASP A 261 4.21 2.69 -0.05
CA ASP A 261 2.94 3.23 0.44
C ASP A 261 2.68 4.62 -0.19
N PRO A 262 1.71 4.73 -1.10
CA PRO A 262 1.30 6.00 -1.70
C PRO A 262 0.33 6.79 -0.82
N ASP A 263 0.12 6.35 0.42
CA ASP A 263 -0.80 6.89 1.41
C ASP A 263 -2.26 6.40 1.26
N MET A 264 -3.13 6.91 2.11
CA MET A 264 -4.50 6.46 2.35
C MET A 264 -5.40 6.50 1.11
N LEU A 265 -6.42 5.65 1.13
CA LEU A 265 -7.57 5.75 0.23
C LEU A 265 -8.53 6.82 0.76
N VAL A 266 -8.80 7.86 -0.04
CA VAL A 266 -9.76 8.93 0.27
C VAL A 266 -11.14 8.70 -0.36
N ILE A 267 -11.37 7.49 -0.87
CA ILE A 267 -12.63 7.02 -1.44
C ILE A 267 -13.72 7.08 -0.39
N GLY A 268 -14.87 7.63 -0.74
CA GLY A 268 -16.02 7.81 0.16
C GLY A 268 -16.02 9.13 0.94
N ASN A 269 -15.02 9.99 0.74
CA ASN A 269 -15.03 11.39 1.16
C ASN A 269 -15.68 12.29 0.08
N PHE A 270 -15.36 13.58 0.02
CA PHE A 270 -16.10 14.57 -0.77
C PHE A 270 -15.35 15.07 -2.00
N GLY A 271 -14.02 14.94 -2.05
CA GLY A 271 -13.17 15.61 -3.04
C GLY A 271 -13.00 14.87 -4.35
N LEU A 272 -13.32 13.58 -4.42
CA LEU A 272 -13.18 12.75 -5.62
C LEU A 272 -14.54 12.46 -6.28
N SER A 273 -14.62 12.70 -7.59
CA SER A 273 -15.73 12.18 -8.39
C SER A 273 -15.70 10.65 -8.42
N TRP A 274 -16.80 10.01 -8.86
CA TRP A 274 -16.87 8.56 -9.01
C TRP A 274 -15.72 7.99 -9.86
N ASP A 275 -15.49 8.57 -11.04
CA ASP A 275 -14.41 8.15 -11.94
C ASP A 275 -13.02 8.26 -11.28
N GLN A 276 -12.81 9.28 -10.44
CA GLN A 276 -11.55 9.48 -9.69
C GLN A 276 -11.40 8.47 -8.55
N GLN A 277 -12.48 8.13 -7.86
CA GLN A 277 -12.48 7.06 -6.84
C GLN A 277 -12.12 5.70 -7.48
N VAL A 278 -12.73 5.38 -8.62
CA VAL A 278 -12.40 4.18 -9.41
C VAL A 278 -10.92 4.17 -9.79
N THR A 279 -10.39 5.32 -10.21
CA THR A 279 -8.97 5.46 -10.59
C THR A 279 -8.04 5.25 -9.40
N GLN A 280 -8.35 5.84 -8.23
CA GLN A 280 -7.54 5.62 -7.03
C GLN A 280 -7.54 4.13 -6.64
N MET A 281 -8.71 3.49 -6.56
CA MET A 281 -8.79 2.06 -6.21
C MET A 281 -8.01 1.17 -7.19
N ALA A 282 -8.20 1.37 -8.49
CA ALA A 282 -7.52 0.59 -9.52
C ALA A 282 -6.00 0.71 -9.43
N LEU A 283 -5.48 1.94 -9.30
CA LEU A 283 -4.03 2.18 -9.32
C LEU A 283 -3.36 1.81 -8.00
N TRP A 284 -4.00 1.98 -6.83
CA TRP A 284 -3.50 1.43 -5.56
C TRP A 284 -3.39 -0.10 -5.62
N CYS A 285 -4.34 -0.78 -6.26
CA CYS A 285 -4.27 -2.23 -6.46
C CYS A 285 -3.15 -2.64 -7.46
N ILE A 286 -2.98 -1.90 -8.54
CA ILE A 286 -1.86 -2.11 -9.49
C ILE A 286 -0.51 -1.90 -8.79
N MET A 287 -0.38 -0.87 -7.95
CA MET A 287 0.85 -0.57 -7.24
C MET A 287 1.15 -1.53 -6.07
N ALA A 288 0.26 -2.47 -5.75
CA ALA A 288 0.37 -3.32 -4.55
C ALA A 288 0.55 -2.47 -3.27
N ALA A 289 -0.18 -1.37 -3.20
CA ALA A 289 -0.12 -0.44 -2.09
C ALA A 289 -0.86 -0.97 -0.87
N PRO A 290 -0.48 -0.59 0.36
CA PRO A 290 -1.38 -0.71 1.50
C PRO A 290 -2.74 -0.10 1.20
N LEU A 291 -3.82 -0.77 1.55
CA LEU A 291 -5.19 -0.29 1.36
C LEU A 291 -5.72 0.20 2.72
N LEU A 292 -5.31 1.39 3.12
CA LEU A 292 -5.76 2.03 4.36
C LEU A 292 -6.81 3.08 4.01
N MET A 293 -8.09 2.78 4.27
CA MET A 293 -9.19 3.71 4.05
C MET A 293 -9.15 4.83 5.08
N SER A 294 -9.37 6.08 4.65
CA SER A 294 -9.53 7.20 5.56
C SER A 294 -10.81 7.97 5.24
N ASN A 295 -11.92 7.43 5.71
CA ASN A 295 -13.28 7.92 5.49
C ASN A 295 -14.11 7.71 6.75
N ASP A 296 -15.36 8.19 6.76
CA ASP A 296 -16.29 7.90 7.84
C ASP A 296 -17.16 6.69 7.48
N LEU A 297 -16.90 5.54 8.11
CA LEU A 297 -17.63 4.29 7.84
C LEU A 297 -19.10 4.36 8.24
N ARG A 298 -19.50 5.36 9.04
CA ARG A 298 -20.89 5.59 9.45
C ARG A 298 -21.72 6.27 8.36
N ASP A 299 -21.04 6.97 7.43
CA ASP A 299 -21.69 7.83 6.40
C ASP A 299 -21.10 7.61 5.00
N ILE A 300 -20.57 6.42 4.73
CA ILE A 300 -20.06 6.09 3.40
C ILE A 300 -21.18 5.71 2.43
N SER A 301 -21.13 6.20 1.19
CA SER A 301 -22.11 5.83 0.16
C SER A 301 -22.05 4.33 -0.17
N ALA A 302 -23.19 3.77 -0.56
CA ALA A 302 -23.27 2.37 -1.00
C ALA A 302 -22.35 2.07 -2.19
N GLU A 303 -22.17 3.03 -3.09
CA GLU A 303 -21.34 2.93 -4.29
C GLU A 303 -19.85 2.90 -3.92
N SER A 304 -19.36 3.82 -3.09
CA SER A 304 -17.98 3.85 -2.60
C SER A 304 -17.66 2.61 -1.76
N LYS A 305 -18.61 2.17 -0.93
CA LYS A 305 -18.48 0.92 -0.18
C LYS A 305 -18.33 -0.29 -1.09
N ALA A 306 -19.19 -0.42 -2.11
CA ALA A 306 -19.12 -1.52 -3.07
C ALA A 306 -17.79 -1.54 -3.85
N LEU A 307 -17.23 -0.36 -4.19
CA LEU A 307 -15.93 -0.25 -4.83
C LEU A 307 -14.81 -0.75 -3.91
N LEU A 308 -14.78 -0.27 -2.66
CA LEU A 308 -13.76 -0.65 -1.67
C LEU A 308 -13.83 -2.12 -1.25
N GLN A 309 -15.03 -2.73 -1.27
CA GLN A 309 -15.24 -4.14 -0.95
C GLN A 309 -15.22 -5.07 -2.18
N ASN A 310 -14.82 -4.58 -3.36
CA ASN A 310 -14.77 -5.41 -4.56
C ASN A 310 -13.66 -6.46 -4.47
N LYS A 311 -14.05 -7.71 -4.21
CA LYS A 311 -13.12 -8.83 -3.96
C LYS A 311 -12.22 -9.14 -5.17
N GLU A 312 -12.72 -8.99 -6.41
CA GLU A 312 -11.92 -9.24 -7.61
C GLU A 312 -10.82 -8.17 -7.78
N VAL A 313 -11.11 -6.92 -7.42
CA VAL A 313 -10.15 -5.81 -7.44
C VAL A 313 -9.15 -5.94 -6.29
N ILE A 314 -9.62 -6.27 -5.08
CA ILE A 314 -8.77 -6.55 -3.91
C ILE A 314 -7.81 -7.71 -4.21
N ALA A 315 -8.26 -8.76 -4.90
CA ALA A 315 -7.42 -9.89 -5.27
C ALA A 315 -6.23 -9.49 -6.16
N ILE A 316 -6.35 -8.43 -6.97
CA ILE A 316 -5.20 -7.88 -7.71
C ILE A 316 -4.17 -7.27 -6.74
N ASN A 317 -4.64 -6.53 -5.72
CA ASN A 317 -3.76 -5.95 -4.70
C ASN A 317 -3.06 -7.04 -3.88
N GLN A 318 -3.83 -8.02 -3.43
CA GLN A 318 -3.42 -9.10 -2.52
C GLN A 318 -2.82 -10.32 -3.23
N ASP A 319 -2.50 -10.20 -4.52
CA ASP A 319 -1.93 -11.32 -5.28
C ASP A 319 -0.61 -11.83 -4.64
N PRO A 320 -0.48 -13.15 -4.40
CA PRO A 320 0.65 -13.74 -3.65
C PRO A 320 2.00 -13.60 -4.36
N LEU A 321 2.05 -13.28 -5.66
CA LEU A 321 3.29 -12.94 -6.33
C LEU A 321 3.96 -11.71 -5.72
N GLY A 322 3.16 -10.82 -5.08
CA GLY A 322 3.65 -9.62 -4.42
C GLY A 322 4.34 -8.61 -5.35
N ALA A 323 4.10 -8.68 -6.65
CA ALA A 323 4.73 -7.78 -7.60
C ALA A 323 4.01 -6.42 -7.61
N GLN A 324 4.77 -5.33 -7.49
CA GLN A 324 4.25 -4.00 -7.78
C GLN A 324 4.14 -3.80 -9.28
N GLY A 325 3.04 -3.19 -9.73
CA GLY A 325 2.86 -2.78 -11.12
C GLY A 325 3.63 -1.51 -11.46
N TYR A 326 3.74 -1.23 -12.73
CA TYR A 326 4.48 -0.08 -13.26
C TYR A 326 3.78 0.53 -14.46
N ARG A 327 4.04 1.82 -14.67
CA ARG A 327 3.53 2.55 -15.83
C ARG A 327 4.30 2.17 -17.09
N ILE A 328 3.59 1.73 -18.10
CA ILE A 328 4.15 1.48 -19.42
C ILE A 328 4.36 2.83 -20.10
N LEU A 329 5.60 3.15 -20.44
CA LEU A 329 5.90 4.27 -21.33
C LEU A 329 5.42 3.88 -22.72
N THR A 330 4.17 4.24 -23.03
CA THR A 330 3.64 3.99 -24.39
C THR A 330 4.39 4.87 -25.37
N ARG A 331 5.04 4.27 -26.35
CA ARG A 331 5.54 4.96 -27.56
C ARG A 331 4.38 5.48 -28.45
N TRP A 332 3.20 5.62 -27.85
CA TRP A 332 1.99 6.01 -28.54
C TRP A 332 2.06 7.50 -28.82
N LYS A 333 1.76 7.79 -30.07
CA LYS A 333 1.75 9.10 -30.72
C LYS A 333 1.39 10.24 -29.78
N LYS A 334 1.99 11.36 -30.04
CA LYS A 334 1.96 12.72 -29.48
C LYS A 334 0.64 13.25 -28.92
N ASP A 335 -0.47 12.49 -29.01
CA ASP A 335 -1.84 12.92 -28.66
C ASP A 335 -2.60 11.96 -27.74
N SER A 336 -1.98 10.90 -27.18
CA SER A 336 -2.76 10.05 -26.29
C SER A 336 -2.65 10.54 -24.84
N ASN A 337 -3.73 11.10 -24.33
CA ASN A 337 -3.90 11.40 -22.92
C ASN A 337 -4.19 10.14 -22.07
N PHE A 338 -3.97 8.95 -22.64
CA PHE A 338 -4.11 7.68 -21.96
C PHE A 338 -2.81 7.27 -21.29
N GLU A 339 -2.94 6.74 -20.10
CA GLU A 339 -1.87 6.15 -19.30
C GLU A 339 -2.20 4.68 -19.05
N LEU A 340 -1.23 3.80 -19.29
CA LEU A 340 -1.35 2.36 -19.07
C LEU A 340 -0.39 1.94 -17.97
N TRP A 341 -0.88 1.12 -17.05
CA TRP A 341 -0.07 0.42 -16.07
C TRP A 341 -0.34 -1.07 -16.20
N GLU A 342 0.70 -1.87 -15.97
CA GLU A 342 0.58 -3.33 -15.91
C GLU A 342 1.15 -3.86 -14.61
N LYS A 343 0.54 -4.92 -14.08
CA LYS A 343 0.98 -5.65 -12.90
C LYS A 343 0.97 -7.14 -13.23
N PRO A 344 2.13 -7.83 -13.09
CA PRO A 344 2.16 -9.28 -13.12
C PRO A 344 1.36 -9.85 -11.94
N LEU A 345 0.60 -10.90 -12.20
CA LEU A 345 -0.13 -11.67 -11.19
C LEU A 345 0.38 -13.12 -11.17
N SER A 346 0.07 -13.82 -10.09
CA SER A 346 0.26 -15.27 -10.01
C SER A 346 -0.51 -15.99 -11.13
N ALA A 347 -0.24 -17.29 -11.32
CA ALA A 347 -0.90 -18.11 -12.33
C ALA A 347 -0.77 -17.59 -13.79
N ILE A 348 0.34 -16.88 -14.10
CA ILE A 348 0.63 -16.36 -15.45
C ILE A 348 -0.50 -15.42 -15.94
N SER A 349 -0.99 -14.56 -15.09
CA SER A 349 -2.03 -13.55 -15.38
C SER A 349 -1.45 -12.13 -15.29
N LEU A 350 -2.16 -11.16 -15.83
CA LEU A 350 -1.83 -9.73 -15.73
C LEU A 350 -3.06 -8.92 -15.30
N ALA A 351 -2.82 -7.87 -14.52
CA ALA A 351 -3.75 -6.76 -14.39
C ALA A 351 -3.24 -5.56 -15.20
N VAL A 352 -4.15 -4.88 -15.88
CA VAL A 352 -3.85 -3.71 -16.70
C VAL A 352 -4.84 -2.62 -16.38
N SER A 353 -4.35 -1.43 -16.02
CA SER A 353 -5.19 -0.23 -15.93
C SER A 353 -4.99 0.68 -17.13
N ILE A 354 -6.08 1.26 -17.61
CA ILE A 354 -6.12 2.22 -18.72
C ILE A 354 -6.82 3.46 -18.21
N THR A 355 -6.06 4.51 -17.96
CA THR A 355 -6.55 5.77 -17.38
C THR A 355 -6.60 6.87 -18.43
N ASN A 356 -7.72 7.58 -18.51
CA ASN A 356 -7.82 8.81 -19.29
C ASN A 356 -7.41 9.99 -18.40
N ARG A 357 -6.25 10.58 -18.68
CA ARG A 357 -5.66 11.69 -17.89
C ARG A 357 -6.29 13.07 -18.19
N MET A 358 -7.24 13.16 -19.10
CA MET A 358 -7.97 14.40 -19.36
C MET A 358 -8.88 14.72 -18.17
N GLU A 359 -8.98 15.97 -17.81
CA GLU A 359 -9.89 16.46 -16.77
C GLU A 359 -11.15 17.14 -17.39
N GLN A 360 -11.15 17.28 -18.70
CA GLN A 360 -12.23 17.97 -19.44
C GLN A 360 -12.65 17.15 -20.66
N GLY A 361 -13.81 17.48 -21.20
CA GLY A 361 -14.40 16.83 -22.36
C GLY A 361 -15.24 15.62 -21.98
N GLY A 362 -15.48 14.75 -22.96
CA GLY A 362 -16.26 13.53 -22.77
C GLY A 362 -15.42 12.26 -22.77
N PRO A 363 -16.08 11.09 -22.68
CA PRO A 363 -15.41 9.80 -22.78
C PRO A 363 -14.60 9.70 -24.08
N ARG A 364 -13.41 9.12 -23.97
CA ARG A 364 -12.52 8.91 -25.14
C ARG A 364 -12.37 7.42 -25.42
N ARG A 365 -12.33 7.11 -26.72
CA ARG A 365 -12.14 5.75 -27.20
C ARG A 365 -10.65 5.45 -27.32
N ILE A 366 -10.23 4.30 -26.77
CA ILE A 366 -8.94 3.66 -27.03
C ILE A 366 -9.17 2.27 -27.66
N GLU A 367 -8.33 1.87 -28.59
CA GLU A 367 -8.28 0.51 -29.10
C GLU A 367 -7.18 -0.26 -28.37
N PHE A 368 -7.56 -0.94 -27.29
CA PHE A 368 -6.62 -1.75 -26.52
C PHE A 368 -6.28 -3.05 -27.25
N SER A 369 -5.01 -3.44 -27.22
CA SER A 369 -4.54 -4.76 -27.64
C SER A 369 -3.45 -5.23 -26.67
N THR A 370 -3.38 -6.53 -26.41
CA THR A 370 -2.33 -7.10 -25.54
C THR A 370 -0.92 -6.92 -26.12
N THR A 371 -0.79 -6.59 -27.40
CA THR A 371 0.49 -6.22 -28.03
C THR A 371 1.04 -4.87 -27.53
N MET A 372 0.25 -4.09 -26.80
CA MET A 372 0.67 -2.83 -26.17
C MET A 372 1.48 -3.05 -24.88
N LEU A 373 1.42 -4.24 -24.30
CA LEU A 373 2.02 -4.56 -23.03
C LEU A 373 3.54 -4.70 -23.15
N TRP A 374 4.28 -4.24 -22.14
CA TRP A 374 5.75 -4.20 -22.18
C TRP A 374 6.38 -5.60 -22.20
N LYS A 375 5.94 -6.47 -21.28
CA LYS A 375 6.50 -7.82 -21.14
C LYS A 375 5.89 -8.80 -22.15
N GLY A 376 5.12 -8.29 -23.11
CA GLY A 376 4.36 -9.11 -24.02
C GLY A 376 3.13 -9.72 -23.34
N THR A 377 2.43 -10.56 -24.10
CA THR A 377 1.22 -11.20 -23.56
C THR A 377 1.59 -12.44 -22.75
N VAL A 378 0.87 -12.68 -21.67
CA VAL A 378 0.93 -13.95 -20.92
C VAL A 378 0.38 -15.12 -21.72
N CYS A 379 -0.31 -14.84 -22.83
CA CYS A 379 -1.02 -15.78 -23.67
C CYS A 379 -0.27 -16.02 -24.99
N LYS A 380 -0.32 -17.24 -25.52
CA LYS A 380 0.37 -17.59 -26.78
C LYS A 380 -0.40 -17.13 -28.02
N LYS A 381 -1.72 -17.27 -28.06
CA LYS A 381 -2.55 -16.94 -29.22
C LYS A 381 -3.81 -16.16 -28.85
N LYS A 382 -4.45 -16.53 -27.76
CA LYS A 382 -5.67 -15.91 -27.26
C LYS A 382 -5.55 -15.68 -25.77
N CYS A 383 -6.06 -14.55 -25.28
CA CYS A 383 -6.20 -14.23 -23.88
C CYS A 383 -7.67 -14.17 -23.50
N TYR A 384 -8.01 -14.60 -22.30
CA TYR A 384 -9.30 -14.32 -21.71
C TYR A 384 -9.22 -12.95 -21.02
N ILE A 385 -10.10 -12.04 -21.40
CA ILE A 385 -10.08 -10.67 -20.90
C ILE A 385 -11.36 -10.37 -20.15
N THR A 386 -11.22 -9.93 -18.91
CA THR A 386 -12.30 -9.47 -18.05
C THR A 386 -12.03 -8.04 -17.62
N GLN A 387 -12.97 -7.13 -17.83
CA GLN A 387 -12.99 -5.83 -17.20
C GLN A 387 -13.57 -5.98 -15.79
N LEU A 388 -12.86 -5.45 -14.79
CA LEU A 388 -13.28 -5.46 -13.40
C LEU A 388 -13.87 -4.10 -12.98
N LEU A 389 -13.32 -2.99 -13.51
CA LEU A 389 -13.76 -1.62 -13.23
C LEU A 389 -13.92 -0.83 -14.53
N PRO A 390 -14.82 0.18 -14.54
CA PRO A 390 -15.76 0.62 -13.50
C PRO A 390 -16.92 -0.34 -13.29
N THR A 391 -17.23 -1.16 -14.28
CA THR A 391 -18.28 -2.20 -14.24
C THR A 391 -17.71 -3.52 -14.72
N ARG A 392 -18.11 -4.62 -14.11
CA ARG A 392 -17.65 -5.95 -14.52
C ARG A 392 -18.21 -6.33 -15.88
N GLN A 393 -17.32 -6.71 -16.81
CA GLN A 393 -17.69 -7.18 -18.16
C GLN A 393 -16.71 -8.25 -18.65
N GLU A 394 -17.22 -9.37 -19.14
CA GLU A 394 -16.40 -10.41 -19.76
C GLU A 394 -16.35 -10.22 -21.27
N TYR A 395 -15.14 -10.07 -21.81
CA TYR A 395 -14.91 -10.02 -23.26
C TYR A 395 -14.60 -11.39 -23.83
N GLY A 396 -14.28 -12.38 -22.97
CA GLY A 396 -13.95 -13.73 -23.35
C GLY A 396 -12.58 -13.86 -24.03
N TYR A 397 -12.42 -14.91 -24.83
CA TYR A 397 -11.16 -15.20 -25.52
C TYR A 397 -10.96 -14.32 -26.75
N LEU A 398 -10.00 -13.42 -26.71
CA LEU A 398 -9.61 -12.57 -27.81
C LEU A 398 -8.20 -12.94 -28.33
N ASN A 399 -7.99 -12.84 -29.66
CA ASN A 399 -6.65 -12.99 -30.22
C ASN A 399 -5.72 -11.91 -29.67
N ILE A 400 -4.44 -12.22 -29.46
CA ILE A 400 -3.45 -11.27 -28.93
C ILE A 400 -3.33 -9.98 -29.77
N THR A 401 -3.63 -10.04 -31.06
CA THR A 401 -3.64 -8.89 -31.98
C THR A 401 -5.00 -8.22 -32.11
N ALA A 402 -6.03 -8.76 -31.44
CA ALA A 402 -7.36 -8.16 -31.50
C ALA A 402 -7.33 -6.75 -30.88
N LYS A 403 -8.13 -5.87 -31.45
CA LYS A 403 -8.34 -4.52 -30.97
C LYS A 403 -9.66 -4.47 -30.22
N LEU A 404 -9.59 -4.24 -28.92
CA LEU A 404 -10.74 -4.09 -28.05
C LEU A 404 -11.06 -2.59 -27.91
N PRO A 405 -12.19 -2.11 -28.46
CA PRO A 405 -12.58 -0.72 -28.30
C PRO A 405 -13.09 -0.48 -26.88
N LEU A 406 -12.44 0.42 -26.15
CA LEU A 406 -12.80 0.83 -24.79
C LEU A 406 -13.08 2.31 -24.74
N TRP A 407 -14.09 2.70 -23.95
CA TRP A 407 -14.44 4.10 -23.71
C TRP A 407 -14.12 4.45 -22.26
N VAL A 408 -13.29 5.45 -22.06
CA VAL A 408 -12.83 5.85 -20.74
C VAL A 408 -13.20 7.30 -20.48
N ASN A 409 -13.93 7.53 -19.39
CA ASN A 409 -14.33 8.86 -18.95
C ASN A 409 -13.10 9.73 -18.61
N PRO A 410 -13.21 11.08 -18.68
CA PRO A 410 -12.17 11.95 -18.12
C PRO A 410 -11.87 11.59 -16.67
N THR A 411 -10.58 11.53 -16.30
CA THR A 411 -10.07 11.11 -14.99
C THR A 411 -10.39 9.66 -14.58
N GLY A 412 -11.14 8.94 -15.41
CA GLY A 412 -11.56 7.56 -15.15
C GLY A 412 -10.54 6.51 -15.55
N THR A 413 -10.75 5.30 -15.08
CA THR A 413 -9.89 4.13 -15.33
C THR A 413 -10.71 2.89 -15.64
N ILE A 414 -10.28 2.14 -16.64
CA ILE A 414 -10.69 0.76 -16.86
C ILE A 414 -9.63 -0.14 -16.27
N LEU A 415 -10.03 -1.10 -15.43
CA LEU A 415 -9.15 -2.14 -14.91
C LEU A 415 -9.50 -3.47 -15.57
N LEU A 416 -8.53 -4.06 -16.26
CA LEU A 416 -8.65 -5.35 -16.93
C LEU A 416 -7.84 -6.41 -16.18
N ARG A 417 -8.38 -7.63 -16.12
CA ARG A 417 -7.63 -8.85 -15.83
C ARG A 417 -7.47 -9.64 -17.13
N ILE A 418 -6.28 -10.16 -17.38
CA ILE A 418 -5.90 -10.91 -18.56
C ILE A 418 -5.32 -12.25 -18.12
N ASP A 419 -5.99 -13.34 -18.54
CA ASP A 419 -5.66 -14.73 -18.21
C ASP A 419 -5.30 -15.53 -19.45
#